data_e8791f5fe2e1a04b4ee0d29238144f6b
#
_entry.id   e8791f5fe2e1a04b4ee0d29238144f6b
#
_cell.length_a   1.000
_cell.length_b   1.000
_cell.length_c   1.000
_cell.angle_alpha   90.00
_cell.angle_beta   90.00
_cell.angle_gamma   90.00
#
_symmetry.space_group_name_H-M   'P 1'
#
loop_
_entity.id
_entity.type
_entity.pdbx_description
1 polymer ?
#
loop_
_entity_poly.entity_id
_entity_poly.type
_entity_poly.pdbx_seq_one_letter_code
_entity_poly.pdbx_strand_id
1 'polypeptide(L)'
;MLKSLTDAYRFIERQREIRTRKLQSVSVYVCVGTGCSAKGALKVYNKFKELIERENLNVSVFMMDDVHDGILRKTGCCGRCSSGPLVSVQPYGYFYAHVGVDDVEKIVERTLKKGEIVEELLLIDFETNQRVKSLEDTQLYKRQNFYIMEDIGKSECDSIEDYMGRGGYLSLLKVLSSMKPEEVIETIKASGLRGRGGGGFPTGLKWEAARKSKSDIKFVVCNGDEGDPGAFMNRTLLERDPHLVLEGMIIAAYAVGAQKGYAYVRAEYPIAIQMFQRAIDDAKRIGLLGENILNTGFSFDLEIKEGAGAFVCGEETALLASIEGRRGMPRPRPPFPAESGLWGYPTLINNVETYANVPRIIRDGVEKYRKLGTVNSPGTKMFSVTGPVKMTGIVEVQFGTTLRQIIYDICGGLANNEKIKAVQIGGPSGACLPPQYLDMPLDYDTLRSIDAMVGSGGIVVISEKTCMVEVARFFLDFTKRESCGKCVPCREGTAQAYRILEKFVNAKANEEDLKNLEFLAKLIKTASLCGLGKTAPNPILSTVRWFRPEYEAHLRGVCPSGSCTAFKKYVIDEKLCKGCGLCARSCPNGAISGERGKPYVIDPEKCVKCGLCVEKCKFKAIVVA
;
A
#
# COMPACT_ATOMS: atom_id res chain seq x y z
N MET A 1 -12.87 -32.12 -7.69
CA MET A 1 -13.08 -31.20 -8.85
C MET A 1 -14.58 -30.99 -9.04
N LEU A 2 -15.03 -29.76 -9.01
CA LEU A 2 -16.42 -29.37 -9.27
C LEU A 2 -16.69 -29.52 -10.78
N LYS A 3 -17.78 -30.17 -11.13
CA LYS A 3 -18.10 -30.49 -12.54
C LYS A 3 -19.21 -29.63 -13.13
N SER A 4 -19.96 -28.92 -12.28
CA SER A 4 -21.09 -28.11 -12.70
C SER A 4 -21.31 -26.91 -11.78
N LEU A 5 -22.09 -25.94 -12.24
CA LEU A 5 -22.58 -24.82 -11.43
C LEU A 5 -23.33 -25.31 -10.18
N THR A 6 -24.13 -26.35 -10.30
CA THR A 6 -24.88 -26.94 -9.18
C THR A 6 -23.94 -27.52 -8.12
N ASP A 7 -22.88 -28.21 -8.52
CA ASP A 7 -21.86 -28.72 -7.58
C ASP A 7 -21.17 -27.58 -6.84
N ALA A 8 -20.85 -26.50 -7.54
CA ALA A 8 -20.22 -25.34 -6.94
C ALA A 8 -21.13 -24.63 -5.92
N TYR A 9 -22.41 -24.44 -6.21
CA TYR A 9 -23.37 -23.89 -5.24
C TYR A 9 -23.48 -24.76 -3.98
N ARG A 10 -23.63 -26.08 -4.13
CA ARG A 10 -23.69 -27.02 -2.99
C ARG A 10 -22.40 -26.99 -2.18
N PHE A 11 -21.25 -26.90 -2.84
CA PHE A 11 -19.97 -26.81 -2.16
C PHE A 11 -19.86 -25.52 -1.33
N ILE A 12 -20.28 -24.36 -1.88
CA ILE A 12 -20.29 -23.08 -1.16
C ILE A 12 -21.21 -23.17 0.08
N GLU A 13 -22.41 -23.74 -0.05
CA GLU A 13 -23.32 -23.91 1.09
C GLU A 13 -22.71 -24.76 2.20
N ARG A 14 -22.09 -25.89 1.84
CA ARG A 14 -21.37 -26.74 2.79
C ARG A 14 -20.23 -25.99 3.48
N GLN A 15 -19.42 -25.23 2.73
CA GLN A 15 -18.32 -24.45 3.31
C GLN A 15 -18.82 -23.32 4.21
N ARG A 16 -19.96 -22.73 3.92
CA ARG A 16 -20.62 -21.73 4.78
C ARG A 16 -21.00 -22.30 6.13
N GLU A 17 -21.58 -23.50 6.15
CA GLU A 17 -21.89 -24.20 7.39
C GLU A 17 -20.63 -24.53 8.20
N ILE A 18 -19.60 -25.07 7.55
CA ILE A 18 -18.31 -25.38 8.18
C ILE A 18 -17.71 -24.11 8.79
N ARG A 19 -17.66 -23.01 8.03
CA ARG A 19 -17.12 -21.74 8.50
C ARG A 19 -17.90 -21.19 9.70
N THR A 20 -19.23 -21.29 9.68
CA THR A 20 -20.06 -20.85 10.81
C THR A 20 -19.71 -21.61 12.08
N ARG A 21 -19.53 -22.93 12.00
CA ARG A 21 -19.09 -23.76 13.14
C ARG A 21 -17.68 -23.39 13.60
N LYS A 22 -16.75 -23.15 12.67
CA LYS A 22 -15.38 -22.72 12.99
C LYS A 22 -15.36 -21.41 13.78
N LEU A 23 -16.18 -20.43 13.40
CA LEU A 23 -16.26 -19.15 14.12
C LEU A 23 -16.95 -19.24 15.48
N GLN A 24 -17.76 -20.28 15.71
CA GLN A 24 -18.39 -20.59 16.99
C GLN A 24 -17.53 -21.47 17.90
N SER A 25 -16.45 -22.06 17.39
CA SER A 25 -15.49 -22.86 18.14
C SER A 25 -14.21 -22.06 18.42
N VAL A 26 -13.44 -22.53 19.39
CA VAL A 26 -12.13 -21.90 19.70
C VAL A 26 -11.23 -22.01 18.49
N SER A 27 -10.82 -20.86 17.96
CA SER A 27 -9.92 -20.75 16.81
C SER A 27 -8.98 -19.55 16.97
N VAL A 28 -7.70 -19.75 16.65
CA VAL A 28 -6.66 -18.72 16.73
C VAL A 28 -6.23 -18.32 15.33
N TYR A 29 -6.33 -17.04 15.02
CA TYR A 29 -5.89 -16.47 13.75
C TYR A 29 -4.65 -15.60 13.98
N VAL A 30 -3.53 -15.97 13.39
CA VAL A 30 -2.27 -15.20 13.45
C VAL A 30 -2.08 -14.46 12.14
N CYS A 31 -1.93 -13.14 12.20
CA CYS A 31 -1.67 -12.31 11.03
C CYS A 31 -0.26 -12.59 10.46
N VAL A 32 -0.19 -13.12 9.24
CA VAL A 32 1.06 -13.46 8.55
C VAL A 32 1.41 -12.50 7.40
N GLY A 33 0.71 -11.37 7.27
CA GLY A 33 1.07 -10.34 6.30
C GLY A 33 2.49 -9.80 6.53
N THR A 34 3.11 -9.24 5.49
CA THR A 34 4.54 -8.83 5.48
C THR A 34 4.95 -8.03 6.72
N GLY A 35 4.16 -7.04 7.16
CA GLY A 35 4.49 -6.21 8.33
C GLY A 35 4.54 -6.99 9.64
N CYS A 36 3.63 -7.93 9.86
CA CYS A 36 3.61 -8.79 11.04
C CYS A 36 4.72 -9.86 10.96
N SER A 37 4.96 -10.44 9.78
CA SER A 37 6.02 -11.42 9.55
C SER A 37 7.40 -10.83 9.81
N ALA A 38 7.65 -9.60 9.38
CA ALA A 38 8.90 -8.87 9.69
C ALA A 38 9.11 -8.63 11.19
N LYS A 39 8.02 -8.58 11.98
CA LYS A 39 8.06 -8.47 13.45
C LYS A 39 8.02 -9.83 14.16
N GLY A 40 8.16 -10.94 13.45
CA GLY A 40 8.26 -12.28 14.03
C GLY A 40 6.96 -13.07 14.14
N ALA A 41 5.89 -12.69 13.45
CA ALA A 41 4.60 -13.39 13.51
C ALA A 41 4.68 -14.88 13.14
N LEU A 42 5.57 -15.27 12.22
CA LEU A 42 5.79 -16.69 11.92
C LEU A 42 6.39 -17.47 13.09
N LYS A 43 7.23 -16.84 13.92
CA LYS A 43 7.73 -17.46 15.16
C LYS A 43 6.60 -17.63 16.18
N VAL A 44 5.73 -16.61 16.29
CA VAL A 44 4.51 -16.67 17.13
C VAL A 44 3.60 -17.81 16.65
N TYR A 45 3.33 -17.91 15.35
CA TYR A 45 2.54 -18.99 14.76
C TYR A 45 3.12 -20.38 15.06
N ASN A 46 4.42 -20.56 14.87
CA ASN A 46 5.09 -21.83 15.14
C ASN A 46 5.07 -22.21 16.64
N LYS A 47 5.16 -21.22 17.52
CA LYS A 47 5.04 -21.44 18.97
C LYS A 47 3.62 -21.85 19.37
N PHE A 48 2.58 -21.24 18.78
CA PHE A 48 1.20 -21.72 18.92
C PHE A 48 1.06 -23.16 18.47
N LYS A 49 1.61 -23.51 17.30
CA LYS A 49 1.56 -24.86 16.75
C LYS A 49 2.17 -25.87 17.74
N GLU A 50 3.38 -25.60 18.22
CA GLU A 50 4.09 -26.44 19.21
C GLU A 50 3.24 -26.67 20.48
N LEU A 51 2.68 -25.59 21.05
CA LEU A 51 1.93 -25.69 22.31
C LEU A 51 0.58 -26.36 22.11
N ILE A 52 -0.14 -26.07 21.04
CA ILE A 52 -1.43 -26.68 20.70
C ILE A 52 -1.28 -28.18 20.49
N GLU A 53 -0.21 -28.62 19.79
CA GLU A 53 0.10 -30.04 19.59
C GLU A 53 0.49 -30.71 20.90
N ARG A 54 1.35 -30.09 21.70
CA ARG A 54 1.80 -30.63 23.01
C ARG A 54 0.64 -30.83 24.00
N GLU A 55 -0.31 -29.90 24.01
CA GLU A 55 -1.44 -29.88 24.95
C GLU A 55 -2.68 -30.60 24.39
N ASN A 56 -2.58 -31.24 23.22
CA ASN A 56 -3.70 -31.89 22.52
C ASN A 56 -4.96 -31.03 22.34
N LEU A 57 -4.80 -29.72 22.10
CA LEU A 57 -5.93 -28.80 21.96
C LEU A 57 -6.59 -28.88 20.57
N ASN A 58 -6.06 -29.66 19.64
CA ASN A 58 -6.59 -29.82 18.27
C ASN A 58 -7.83 -30.74 18.18
N VAL A 59 -8.38 -31.20 19.30
CA VAL A 59 -9.49 -32.15 19.30
C VAL A 59 -10.82 -31.45 19.16
N SER A 60 -11.15 -30.97 17.97
CA SER A 60 -12.54 -30.84 17.53
C SER A 60 -12.89 -32.11 16.78
N VAL A 61 -13.40 -33.13 17.50
CA VAL A 61 -13.93 -34.35 16.89
C VAL A 61 -15.25 -34.00 16.20
N PHE A 62 -15.20 -33.65 14.94
CA PHE A 62 -16.40 -33.67 14.07
C PHE A 62 -16.44 -35.02 13.35
N MET A 63 -17.34 -35.87 13.82
CA MET A 63 -17.71 -37.10 13.12
C MET A 63 -18.49 -36.75 11.82
N MET A 64 -17.80 -36.34 10.79
CA MET A 64 -18.19 -36.40 9.38
C MET A 64 -16.96 -36.13 8.51
N ASP A 65 -16.50 -37.15 7.84
CA ASP A 65 -15.54 -37.19 6.73
C ASP A 65 -14.53 -36.04 6.55
N ASP A 66 -13.27 -36.36 6.86
CA ASP A 66 -12.03 -35.82 6.25
C ASP A 66 -11.62 -34.35 6.42
N VAL A 67 -11.98 -33.66 7.51
CA VAL A 67 -11.33 -32.37 7.80
C VAL A 67 -10.79 -32.38 9.23
N HIS A 68 -9.56 -32.81 9.42
CA HIS A 68 -8.75 -32.48 10.60
C HIS A 68 -8.35 -31.01 10.53
N ASP A 69 -9.29 -30.13 10.82
CA ASP A 69 -9.10 -28.71 10.78
C ASP A 69 -8.70 -28.23 12.18
N GLY A 70 -7.39 -28.05 12.38
CA GLY A 70 -6.83 -27.57 13.63
C GLY A 70 -7.40 -26.20 14.03
N ILE A 71 -7.25 -25.85 15.30
CA ILE A 71 -7.71 -24.56 15.85
C ILE A 71 -6.82 -23.36 15.42
N LEU A 72 -5.62 -23.61 14.89
CA LEU A 72 -4.64 -22.58 14.52
C LEU A 72 -4.71 -22.27 13.02
N ARG A 73 -4.85 -20.99 12.69
CA ARG A 73 -5.05 -20.49 11.33
C ARG A 73 -4.15 -19.31 11.01
N LYS A 74 -3.83 -19.16 9.74
CA LYS A 74 -3.18 -17.96 9.22
C LYS A 74 -4.24 -16.99 8.70
N THR A 75 -4.22 -15.75 9.18
CA THR A 75 -5.00 -14.68 8.56
C THR A 75 -4.10 -13.73 7.80
N GLY A 76 -4.64 -13.15 6.73
CA GLY A 76 -3.92 -12.15 5.94
C GLY A 76 -3.74 -10.82 6.66
N CYS A 77 -3.14 -9.86 5.98
CA CYS A 77 -2.82 -8.56 6.56
C CYS A 77 -4.06 -7.86 7.12
N CYS A 78 -4.02 -7.50 8.40
CA CYS A 78 -5.10 -6.79 9.10
C CYS A 78 -5.02 -5.27 8.94
N GLY A 79 -4.07 -4.73 8.18
CA GLY A 79 -3.91 -3.31 7.92
C GLY A 79 -3.32 -2.49 9.08
N ARG A 80 -2.95 -3.10 10.21
CA ARG A 80 -2.45 -2.43 11.42
C ARG A 80 -0.97 -2.69 11.66
N CYS A 81 -0.13 -2.28 10.74
CA CYS A 81 1.30 -2.62 10.73
C CYS A 81 2.07 -2.12 11.98
N SER A 82 1.68 -0.99 12.57
CA SER A 82 2.28 -0.47 13.81
C SER A 82 2.06 -1.40 15.00
N SER A 83 0.91 -2.10 15.07
CA SER A 83 0.48 -2.91 16.21
C SER A 83 0.83 -4.41 16.11
N GLY A 84 1.48 -4.86 15.03
CA GLY A 84 1.87 -6.27 14.85
C GLY A 84 2.99 -6.76 15.78
N PRO A 85 3.11 -8.08 16.00
CA PRO A 85 2.25 -9.17 15.54
C PRO A 85 0.85 -9.16 16.13
N LEU A 86 -0.15 -9.55 15.32
CA LEU A 86 -1.56 -9.53 15.68
C LEU A 86 -2.10 -10.95 15.78
N VAL A 87 -2.90 -11.23 16.81
CA VAL A 87 -3.56 -12.50 17.03
C VAL A 87 -5.04 -12.27 17.37
N SER A 88 -5.95 -12.96 16.67
CA SER A 88 -7.37 -12.94 16.97
C SER A 88 -7.83 -14.31 17.46
N VAL A 89 -8.71 -14.36 18.46
CA VAL A 89 -9.23 -15.62 19.03
C VAL A 89 -10.75 -15.61 18.99
N GLN A 90 -11.32 -16.57 18.25
CA GLN A 90 -12.76 -16.82 18.18
C GLN A 90 -13.15 -17.96 19.13
N PRO A 91 -14.39 -18.04 19.65
CA PRO A 91 -15.51 -17.15 19.41
C PRO A 91 -15.53 -15.88 20.28
N TYR A 92 -14.49 -15.69 21.13
CA TYR A 92 -14.45 -14.60 22.11
C TYR A 92 -14.32 -13.21 21.46
N GLY A 93 -13.89 -13.14 20.18
CA GLY A 93 -13.62 -11.88 19.49
C GLY A 93 -12.39 -11.13 20.02
N TYR A 94 -11.55 -11.77 20.87
CA TYR A 94 -10.37 -11.10 21.44
C TYR A 94 -9.36 -10.81 20.35
N PHE A 95 -8.80 -9.60 20.39
CA PHE A 95 -7.82 -9.15 19.41
C PHE A 95 -6.56 -8.63 20.13
N TYR A 96 -5.50 -9.41 20.08
CA TYR A 96 -4.23 -9.15 20.74
C TYR A 96 -3.22 -8.48 19.80
N ALA A 97 -2.47 -7.52 20.32
CA ALA A 97 -1.45 -6.75 19.61
C ALA A 97 -0.07 -6.93 20.24
N HIS A 98 0.98 -6.68 19.45
CA HIS A 98 2.38 -6.78 19.88
C HIS A 98 2.74 -8.13 20.50
N VAL A 99 2.09 -9.21 20.06
CA VAL A 99 2.27 -10.55 20.63
C VAL A 99 3.67 -11.07 20.35
N GLY A 100 4.44 -11.28 21.40
CA GLY A 100 5.75 -11.93 21.35
C GLY A 100 5.64 -13.45 21.45
N VAL A 101 6.75 -14.17 21.21
CA VAL A 101 6.81 -15.63 21.36
C VAL A 101 6.51 -16.04 22.80
N ASP A 102 6.99 -15.26 23.79
CA ASP A 102 6.81 -15.54 25.21
C ASP A 102 5.36 -15.31 25.70
N ASP A 103 4.58 -14.54 24.95
CA ASP A 103 3.17 -14.29 25.28
C ASP A 103 2.25 -15.44 24.85
N VAL A 104 2.72 -16.30 23.93
CA VAL A 104 1.90 -17.39 23.36
C VAL A 104 1.43 -18.36 24.45
N GLU A 105 2.30 -18.70 25.40
CA GLU A 105 1.95 -19.60 26.50
C GLU A 105 0.82 -19.03 27.38
N LYS A 106 0.85 -17.73 27.66
CA LYS A 106 -0.24 -17.06 28.41
C LYS A 106 -1.57 -17.12 27.64
N ILE A 107 -1.53 -16.90 26.32
CA ILE A 107 -2.74 -16.97 25.48
C ILE A 107 -3.29 -18.41 25.47
N VAL A 108 -2.44 -19.40 25.34
CA VAL A 108 -2.84 -20.83 25.37
C VAL A 108 -3.48 -21.16 26.73
N GLU A 109 -2.81 -20.87 27.83
CA GLU A 109 -3.26 -21.24 29.17
C GLU A 109 -4.53 -20.48 29.60
N ARG A 110 -4.60 -19.18 29.35
CA ARG A 110 -5.71 -18.34 29.80
C ARG A 110 -6.86 -18.32 28.79
N THR A 111 -6.55 -18.05 27.50
CA THR A 111 -7.60 -17.83 26.51
C THR A 111 -8.09 -19.13 25.89
N LEU A 112 -7.18 -19.99 25.40
CA LEU A 112 -7.63 -21.20 24.67
C LEU A 112 -8.21 -22.24 25.61
N LYS A 113 -7.61 -22.45 26.81
CA LYS A 113 -8.10 -23.44 27.78
C LYS A 113 -9.26 -22.96 28.65
N LYS A 114 -9.27 -21.67 29.04
CA LYS A 114 -10.22 -21.16 30.04
C LYS A 114 -11.17 -20.07 29.52
N GLY A 115 -10.96 -19.56 28.31
CA GLY A 115 -11.74 -18.44 27.77
C GLY A 115 -11.44 -17.09 28.41
N GLU A 116 -10.39 -17.00 29.25
CA GLU A 116 -10.02 -15.79 29.95
C GLU A 116 -9.22 -14.84 29.05
N ILE A 117 -9.43 -13.55 29.24
CA ILE A 117 -8.73 -12.52 28.49
C ILE A 117 -7.30 -12.28 29.04
N VAL A 118 -6.35 -12.00 28.14
CA VAL A 118 -5.01 -11.52 28.48
C VAL A 118 -4.98 -10.01 28.29
N GLU A 119 -5.35 -9.25 29.33
CA GLU A 119 -5.61 -7.82 29.24
C GLU A 119 -4.39 -7.03 28.75
N GLU A 120 -3.18 -7.40 29.18
CA GLU A 120 -1.94 -6.72 28.82
C GLU A 120 -1.63 -6.76 27.32
N LEU A 121 -2.19 -7.71 26.58
CA LEU A 121 -2.00 -7.87 25.14
C LEU A 121 -3.11 -7.23 24.28
N LEU A 122 -4.18 -6.73 24.90
CA LEU A 122 -5.27 -6.11 24.16
C LEU A 122 -4.83 -4.86 23.42
N LEU A 123 -5.48 -4.61 22.28
CA LEU A 123 -5.35 -3.35 21.57
C LEU A 123 -5.65 -2.16 22.47
N ILE A 124 -4.84 -1.11 22.34
CA ILE A 124 -5.15 0.19 22.95
C ILE A 124 -5.85 1.06 21.89
N ASP A 125 -7.05 1.51 22.19
CA ASP A 125 -7.72 2.53 21.38
C ASP A 125 -7.03 3.88 21.63
N PHE A 126 -6.55 4.52 20.56
CA PHE A 126 -5.71 5.72 20.67
C PHE A 126 -6.49 6.98 21.11
N GLU A 127 -7.81 7.00 20.96
CA GLU A 127 -8.65 8.14 21.35
C GLU A 127 -8.99 8.08 22.82
N THR A 128 -9.43 6.91 23.30
CA THR A 128 -9.81 6.70 24.70
C THR A 128 -8.62 6.32 25.58
N ASN A 129 -7.51 5.90 24.99
CA ASN A 129 -6.34 5.31 25.66
C ASN A 129 -6.71 4.08 26.53
N GLN A 130 -7.83 3.43 26.21
CA GLN A 130 -8.29 2.23 26.89
C GLN A 130 -8.00 0.98 26.08
N ARG A 131 -7.80 -0.13 26.79
CA ARG A 131 -7.69 -1.45 26.18
C ARG A 131 -9.08 -1.92 25.73
N VAL A 132 -9.17 -2.41 24.50
CA VAL A 132 -10.42 -2.90 23.91
C VAL A 132 -10.31 -4.37 23.56
N LYS A 133 -11.43 -5.10 23.73
CA LYS A 133 -11.45 -6.56 23.56
C LYS A 133 -11.36 -6.96 22.10
N SER A 134 -12.10 -6.26 21.23
CA SER A 134 -12.19 -6.58 19.81
C SER A 134 -11.67 -5.44 18.93
N LEU A 135 -11.38 -5.75 17.69
CA LEU A 135 -11.01 -4.76 16.70
C LEU A 135 -12.20 -3.82 16.41
N GLU A 136 -13.41 -4.37 16.38
CA GLU A 136 -14.64 -3.65 16.11
C GLU A 136 -14.97 -2.59 17.18
N ASP A 137 -14.45 -2.75 18.39
CA ASP A 137 -14.63 -1.78 19.48
C ASP A 137 -13.78 -0.52 19.30
N THR A 138 -12.74 -0.57 18.46
CA THR A 138 -11.88 0.59 18.23
C THR A 138 -12.58 1.66 17.41
N GLN A 139 -12.34 2.94 17.74
CA GLN A 139 -12.81 4.07 16.94
C GLN A 139 -12.27 4.03 15.51
N LEU A 140 -11.05 3.58 15.34
CA LEU A 140 -10.43 3.34 14.03
C LEU A 140 -11.27 2.40 13.16
N TYR A 141 -11.79 1.29 13.70
CA TYR A 141 -12.62 0.36 12.94
C TYR A 141 -13.97 0.99 12.59
N LYS A 142 -14.62 1.64 13.55
CA LYS A 142 -15.96 2.25 13.37
C LYS A 142 -15.99 3.37 12.34
N ARG A 143 -14.86 4.04 12.09
CA ARG A 143 -14.73 5.17 11.15
C ARG A 143 -14.31 4.77 9.75
N GLN A 144 -14.16 3.49 9.47
CA GLN A 144 -13.82 2.95 8.16
C GLN A 144 -15.02 2.28 7.49
N ASN A 145 -14.92 2.10 6.18
CA ASN A 145 -15.93 1.43 5.38
C ASN A 145 -15.31 0.16 4.77
N PHE A 146 -15.32 -0.95 5.49
CA PHE A 146 -14.75 -2.21 5.02
C PHE A 146 -15.63 -2.85 3.96
N TYR A 147 -15.40 -2.52 2.70
CA TYR A 147 -16.08 -3.09 1.54
C TYR A 147 -15.23 -4.17 0.85
N ILE A 148 -13.94 -3.93 0.75
CA ILE A 148 -12.96 -4.87 0.21
C ILE A 148 -12.30 -5.67 1.34
N MET A 149 -11.98 -5.00 2.45
CA MET A 149 -11.31 -5.61 3.60
C MET A 149 -12.32 -6.18 4.62
N GLU A 150 -13.33 -6.93 4.18
CA GLU A 150 -14.25 -7.64 5.10
C GLU A 150 -13.51 -8.70 5.94
N ASP A 151 -14.09 -9.13 7.05
CA ASP A 151 -13.63 -10.24 7.91
C ASP A 151 -12.18 -10.13 8.42
N ILE A 152 -11.74 -8.93 8.83
CA ILE A 152 -10.40 -8.73 9.39
C ILE A 152 -10.19 -9.60 10.63
N GLY A 153 -9.13 -10.43 10.60
CA GLY A 153 -8.79 -11.33 11.71
C GLY A 153 -9.73 -12.53 11.89
N LYS A 154 -10.65 -12.76 10.93
CA LYS A 154 -11.64 -13.86 10.94
C LYS A 154 -11.65 -14.66 9.63
N SER A 155 -10.67 -14.45 8.76
CA SER A 155 -10.55 -15.11 7.45
C SER A 155 -9.21 -15.80 7.31
N GLU A 156 -9.21 -16.96 6.65
CA GLU A 156 -8.00 -17.69 6.28
C GLU A 156 -7.50 -17.19 4.93
N CYS A 157 -6.26 -16.71 4.87
CA CYS A 157 -5.70 -16.13 3.64
C CYS A 157 -5.22 -17.17 2.62
N ASP A 158 -5.10 -18.43 3.05
CA ASP A 158 -4.55 -19.54 2.30
C ASP A 158 -5.55 -20.69 2.10
N SER A 159 -6.87 -20.39 2.15
CA SER A 159 -7.95 -21.38 2.01
C SER A 159 -9.03 -20.92 1.05
N ILE A 160 -9.20 -21.66 -0.06
CA ILE A 160 -10.31 -21.45 -0.99
C ILE A 160 -11.64 -21.84 -0.34
N GLU A 161 -11.63 -22.82 0.55
CA GLU A 161 -12.78 -23.29 1.30
C GLU A 161 -13.33 -22.17 2.20
N ASP A 162 -12.45 -21.45 2.93
CA ASP A 162 -12.86 -20.28 3.73
C ASP A 162 -13.38 -19.15 2.85
N TYR A 163 -12.72 -18.87 1.71
CA TYR A 163 -13.21 -17.86 0.78
C TYR A 163 -14.60 -18.18 0.23
N MET A 164 -14.84 -19.43 -0.17
CA MET A 164 -16.15 -19.89 -0.62
C MET A 164 -17.17 -19.89 0.53
N GLY A 165 -16.77 -20.24 1.73
CA GLY A 165 -17.61 -20.15 2.94
C GLY A 165 -18.06 -18.74 3.30
N ARG A 166 -17.29 -17.71 2.89
CA ARG A 166 -17.67 -16.28 2.98
C ARG A 166 -18.56 -15.82 1.81
N GLY A 167 -18.93 -16.72 0.90
CA GLY A 167 -19.70 -16.41 -0.30
C GLY A 167 -18.83 -16.02 -1.50
N GLY A 168 -17.54 -16.28 -1.44
CA GLY A 168 -16.64 -16.12 -2.59
C GLY A 168 -17.04 -17.02 -3.74
N TYR A 169 -16.72 -16.60 -4.95
CA TYR A 169 -17.11 -17.20 -6.23
C TYR A 169 -18.62 -17.22 -6.54
N LEU A 170 -19.51 -16.80 -5.63
CA LEU A 170 -20.93 -16.64 -5.96
C LEU A 170 -21.17 -15.65 -7.09
N SER A 171 -20.35 -14.58 -7.16
CA SER A 171 -20.45 -13.60 -8.24
C SER A 171 -20.03 -14.21 -9.57
N LEU A 172 -18.99 -15.03 -9.60
CA LEU A 172 -18.59 -15.78 -10.80
C LEU A 172 -19.70 -16.77 -11.22
N LEU A 173 -20.27 -17.53 -10.28
CA LEU A 173 -21.35 -18.47 -10.58
C LEU A 173 -22.58 -17.76 -11.17
N LYS A 174 -22.96 -16.60 -10.60
CA LYS A 174 -24.04 -15.76 -11.13
C LYS A 174 -23.74 -15.31 -12.56
N VAL A 175 -22.53 -14.84 -12.81
CA VAL A 175 -22.10 -14.39 -14.14
C VAL A 175 -22.17 -15.53 -15.14
N LEU A 176 -21.59 -16.68 -14.83
CA LEU A 176 -21.55 -17.83 -15.75
C LEU A 176 -22.92 -18.48 -15.98
N SER A 177 -23.85 -18.38 -15.02
CA SER A 177 -25.18 -19.00 -15.13
C SER A 177 -26.23 -18.12 -15.77
N SER A 178 -26.15 -16.79 -15.62
CA SER A 178 -27.31 -15.93 -15.90
C SER A 178 -26.99 -14.59 -16.56
N MET A 179 -25.72 -14.28 -16.83
CA MET A 179 -25.35 -13.00 -17.44
C MET A 179 -24.59 -13.20 -18.75
N LYS A 180 -24.95 -12.42 -19.77
CA LYS A 180 -24.14 -12.32 -20.99
C LYS A 180 -22.91 -11.43 -20.74
N PRO A 181 -21.82 -11.61 -21.50
CA PRO A 181 -20.62 -10.77 -21.36
C PRO A 181 -20.91 -9.26 -21.39
N GLU A 182 -21.80 -8.83 -22.28
CA GLU A 182 -22.19 -7.43 -22.44
C GLU A 182 -22.94 -6.90 -21.20
N GLU A 183 -23.77 -7.72 -20.57
CA GLU A 183 -24.51 -7.37 -19.34
C GLU A 183 -23.56 -7.18 -18.15
N VAL A 184 -22.47 -7.97 -18.08
CA VAL A 184 -21.42 -7.79 -17.08
C VAL A 184 -20.74 -6.44 -17.28
N ILE A 185 -20.38 -6.09 -18.54
CA ILE A 185 -19.75 -4.81 -18.88
C ILE A 185 -20.67 -3.65 -18.52
N GLU A 186 -21.97 -3.72 -18.87
CA GLU A 186 -22.93 -2.67 -18.53
C GLU A 186 -23.11 -2.52 -17.02
N THR A 187 -23.10 -3.64 -16.25
CA THR A 187 -23.13 -3.60 -14.79
C THR A 187 -21.92 -2.84 -14.23
N ILE A 188 -20.72 -3.10 -14.74
CA ILE A 188 -19.51 -2.40 -14.29
C ILE A 188 -19.52 -0.93 -14.75
N LYS A 189 -20.06 -0.61 -15.95
CA LYS A 189 -20.26 0.79 -16.37
C LYS A 189 -21.25 1.51 -15.47
N ALA A 190 -22.39 0.92 -15.23
CA ALA A 190 -23.46 1.48 -14.40
C ALA A 190 -23.00 1.70 -12.95
N SER A 191 -22.11 0.84 -12.42
CA SER A 191 -21.53 1.01 -11.08
C SER A 191 -20.67 2.28 -10.95
N GLY A 192 -20.16 2.80 -12.06
CA GLY A 192 -19.23 3.93 -12.06
C GLY A 192 -17.85 3.58 -11.50
N LEU A 193 -17.48 2.29 -11.42
CA LEU A 193 -16.16 1.88 -10.95
C LEU A 193 -15.06 2.54 -11.78
N ARG A 194 -14.22 3.30 -11.10
CA ARG A 194 -13.00 3.90 -11.69
C ARG A 194 -11.78 3.07 -11.31
N GLY A 195 -10.78 2.99 -12.19
CA GLY A 195 -9.54 2.26 -11.95
C GLY A 195 -8.82 2.72 -10.68
N ARG A 196 -8.41 1.79 -9.82
CA ARG A 196 -7.77 2.03 -8.50
C ARG A 196 -6.25 2.15 -8.57
N GLY A 197 -5.66 1.99 -9.75
CA GLY A 197 -4.20 2.11 -9.94
C GLY A 197 -3.66 3.54 -10.05
N GLY A 198 -4.51 4.57 -9.88
CA GLY A 198 -4.09 5.98 -9.81
C GLY A 198 -4.72 6.92 -10.83
N GLY A 199 -4.92 6.48 -12.06
CA GLY A 199 -5.47 7.33 -13.14
C GLY A 199 -6.98 7.54 -13.07
N GLY A 200 -7.72 6.68 -12.37
CA GLY A 200 -9.17 6.80 -12.21
C GLY A 200 -9.97 6.71 -13.52
N PHE A 201 -9.47 6.01 -14.54
CA PHE A 201 -10.21 5.82 -15.78
C PHE A 201 -11.43 4.92 -15.55
N PRO A 202 -12.61 5.18 -16.16
CA PRO A 202 -13.80 4.36 -15.99
C PRO A 202 -13.56 2.92 -16.45
N THR A 203 -13.67 1.97 -15.52
CA THR A 203 -13.31 0.56 -15.73
C THR A 203 -14.18 -0.09 -16.82
N GLY A 204 -15.49 0.13 -16.78
CA GLY A 204 -16.41 -0.46 -17.76
C GLY A 204 -16.17 0.02 -19.19
N LEU A 205 -15.73 1.27 -19.41
CA LEU A 205 -15.36 1.77 -20.75
C LEU A 205 -14.10 1.05 -21.27
N LYS A 206 -13.13 0.77 -20.40
CA LYS A 206 -11.94 -0.01 -20.78
C LYS A 206 -12.32 -1.45 -21.17
N TRP A 207 -13.25 -2.07 -20.44
CA TRP A 207 -13.74 -3.42 -20.75
C TRP A 207 -14.51 -3.45 -22.07
N GLU A 208 -15.37 -2.46 -22.30
CA GLU A 208 -16.10 -2.32 -23.55
C GLU A 208 -15.17 -2.18 -24.76
N ALA A 209 -14.13 -1.35 -24.66
CA ALA A 209 -13.13 -1.20 -25.72
C ALA A 209 -12.42 -2.54 -26.02
N ALA A 210 -12.00 -3.27 -24.98
CA ALA A 210 -11.37 -4.59 -25.16
C ALA A 210 -12.35 -5.63 -25.77
N ARG A 211 -13.62 -5.60 -25.37
CA ARG A 211 -14.67 -6.49 -25.92
C ARG A 211 -14.91 -6.22 -27.40
N LYS A 212 -15.02 -4.94 -27.80
CA LYS A 212 -15.28 -4.50 -29.18
C LYS A 212 -14.13 -4.76 -30.13
N SER A 213 -12.90 -4.91 -29.64
CA SER A 213 -11.74 -5.20 -30.47
C SER A 213 -11.89 -6.56 -31.14
N LYS A 214 -11.78 -6.59 -32.48
CA LYS A 214 -11.94 -7.81 -33.30
C LYS A 214 -10.66 -8.64 -33.19
N SER A 215 -10.70 -9.71 -32.42
CA SER A 215 -9.64 -10.71 -32.32
C SER A 215 -10.20 -11.94 -31.60
N ASP A 216 -9.78 -13.11 -32.04
CA ASP A 216 -10.07 -14.39 -31.39
C ASP A 216 -9.19 -14.61 -30.14
N ILE A 217 -8.04 -13.93 -30.11
CA ILE A 217 -7.10 -13.99 -28.98
C ILE A 217 -7.17 -12.66 -28.24
N LYS A 218 -7.45 -12.73 -26.93
CA LYS A 218 -7.44 -11.58 -26.03
C LYS A 218 -6.80 -11.95 -24.70
N PHE A 219 -6.22 -10.96 -24.03
CA PHE A 219 -5.57 -11.15 -22.75
C PHE A 219 -6.18 -10.29 -21.65
N VAL A 220 -6.11 -10.80 -20.42
CA VAL A 220 -6.40 -10.04 -19.21
C VAL A 220 -5.14 -9.94 -18.38
N VAL A 221 -4.81 -8.75 -17.90
CA VAL A 221 -3.62 -8.51 -17.09
C VAL A 221 -4.00 -7.82 -15.79
N CYS A 222 -3.53 -8.39 -14.68
CA CYS A 222 -3.57 -7.75 -13.36
C CYS A 222 -2.25 -7.01 -13.14
N ASN A 223 -2.35 -5.69 -12.99
CA ASN A 223 -1.20 -4.85 -12.65
C ASN A 223 -1.06 -4.76 -11.13
N GLY A 224 -0.14 -5.56 -10.59
CA GLY A 224 0.31 -5.57 -9.21
C GLY A 224 1.69 -4.94 -9.02
N ASP A 225 2.17 -4.16 -10.00
CA ASP A 225 3.43 -3.40 -9.88
C ASP A 225 3.24 -2.15 -9.03
N GLU A 226 3.30 -2.33 -7.72
CA GLU A 226 3.13 -1.28 -6.70
C GLU A 226 4.51 -0.83 -6.21
N GLY A 227 5.10 0.13 -6.93
CA GLY A 227 6.46 0.59 -6.68
C GLY A 227 6.57 1.85 -5.84
N ASP A 228 5.46 2.49 -5.47
CA ASP A 228 5.42 3.74 -4.71
C ASP A 228 6.02 3.55 -3.30
N PRO A 229 7.01 4.34 -2.86
CA PRO A 229 7.47 4.33 -1.49
C PRO A 229 6.32 4.61 -0.51
N GLY A 230 6.10 3.68 0.42
CA GLY A 230 5.02 3.78 1.41
C GLY A 230 3.65 3.26 0.95
N ALA A 231 3.50 2.82 -0.31
CA ALA A 231 2.28 2.20 -0.82
C ALA A 231 2.37 0.67 -0.74
N PHE A 232 1.32 0.02 -0.18
CA PHE A 232 1.27 -1.44 -0.05
C PHE A 232 -0.17 -1.99 -0.04
N MET A 233 -1.11 -1.32 -0.71
CA MET A 233 -2.51 -1.72 -0.79
C MET A 233 -2.68 -3.00 -1.62
N ASN A 234 -2.06 -3.05 -2.81
CA ASN A 234 -2.14 -4.20 -3.70
C ASN A 234 -1.47 -5.43 -3.08
N ARG A 235 -0.29 -5.24 -2.47
CA ARG A 235 0.38 -6.28 -1.69
C ARG A 235 -0.54 -6.82 -0.60
N THR A 236 -1.16 -5.93 0.18
CA THR A 236 -2.08 -6.31 1.25
C THR A 236 -3.25 -7.16 0.74
N LEU A 237 -3.85 -6.80 -0.39
CA LEU A 237 -4.94 -7.57 -0.98
C LEU A 237 -4.49 -8.95 -1.44
N LEU A 238 -3.36 -9.06 -2.12
CA LEU A 238 -2.82 -10.35 -2.57
C LEU A 238 -2.40 -11.25 -1.39
N GLU A 239 -1.91 -10.67 -0.28
CA GLU A 239 -1.56 -11.42 0.94
C GLU A 239 -2.79 -11.81 1.76
N ARG A 240 -3.89 -11.07 1.64
CA ARG A 240 -5.07 -11.21 2.50
C ARG A 240 -6.19 -12.01 1.84
N ASP A 241 -6.56 -11.65 0.64
CA ASP A 241 -7.74 -12.19 -0.07
C ASP A 241 -7.43 -12.37 -1.56
N PRO A 242 -6.46 -13.25 -1.89
CA PRO A 242 -6.02 -13.45 -3.27
C PRO A 242 -7.15 -13.97 -4.16
N HIS A 243 -8.08 -14.77 -3.61
CA HIS A 243 -9.22 -15.30 -4.36
C HIS A 243 -10.21 -14.21 -4.80
N LEU A 244 -10.35 -13.12 -4.02
CA LEU A 244 -11.21 -11.99 -4.40
C LEU A 244 -10.69 -11.31 -5.68
N VAL A 245 -9.36 -11.16 -5.79
CA VAL A 245 -8.70 -10.62 -6.99
C VAL A 245 -8.83 -11.59 -8.15
N LEU A 246 -8.60 -12.88 -7.91
CA LEU A 246 -8.71 -13.94 -8.92
C LEU A 246 -10.13 -14.05 -9.49
N GLU A 247 -11.16 -14.06 -8.63
CA GLU A 247 -12.55 -14.06 -9.06
C GLU A 247 -12.87 -12.86 -9.96
N GLY A 248 -12.38 -11.66 -9.59
CA GLY A 248 -12.53 -10.46 -10.41
C GLY A 248 -11.85 -10.56 -11.77
N MET A 249 -10.70 -11.21 -11.85
CA MET A 249 -10.00 -11.45 -13.11
C MET A 249 -10.76 -12.44 -14.00
N ILE A 250 -11.29 -13.52 -13.43
CA ILE A 250 -12.07 -14.53 -14.18
C ILE A 250 -13.35 -13.90 -14.75
N ILE A 251 -14.08 -13.10 -13.94
CA ILE A 251 -15.26 -12.35 -14.41
C ILE A 251 -14.90 -11.38 -15.54
N ALA A 252 -13.78 -10.66 -15.41
CA ALA A 252 -13.33 -9.75 -16.46
C ALA A 252 -12.96 -10.51 -17.75
N ALA A 253 -12.30 -11.66 -17.64
CA ALA A 253 -11.94 -12.50 -18.77
C ALA A 253 -13.19 -12.98 -19.52
N TYR A 254 -14.21 -13.44 -18.80
CA TYR A 254 -15.50 -13.80 -19.38
C TYR A 254 -16.13 -12.61 -20.13
N ALA A 255 -16.17 -11.44 -19.49
CA ALA A 255 -16.80 -10.25 -20.04
C ALA A 255 -16.13 -9.77 -21.35
N VAL A 256 -14.77 -9.80 -21.44
CA VAL A 256 -14.08 -9.33 -22.63
C VAL A 256 -13.82 -10.42 -23.66
N GLY A 257 -14.00 -11.70 -23.29
CA GLY A 257 -13.75 -12.86 -24.14
C GLY A 257 -12.28 -13.27 -24.18
N ALA A 258 -11.55 -13.12 -23.09
CA ALA A 258 -10.18 -13.54 -22.95
C ALA A 258 -10.08 -14.97 -22.42
N GLN A 259 -9.10 -15.74 -22.92
CA GLN A 259 -8.85 -17.13 -22.51
C GLN A 259 -7.56 -17.27 -21.70
N LYS A 260 -6.69 -16.27 -21.73
CA LYS A 260 -5.41 -16.27 -21.00
C LYS A 260 -5.22 -14.94 -20.26
N GLY A 261 -4.66 -15.04 -19.07
CA GLY A 261 -4.31 -13.87 -18.26
C GLY A 261 -2.93 -13.94 -17.64
N TYR A 262 -2.45 -12.78 -17.20
CA TYR A 262 -1.19 -12.64 -16.48
C TYR A 262 -1.40 -11.73 -15.27
N ALA A 263 -0.85 -12.14 -14.12
CA ALA A 263 -0.73 -11.27 -12.97
C ALA A 263 0.73 -10.83 -12.85
N TYR A 264 0.97 -9.55 -13.05
CA TYR A 264 2.30 -8.97 -12.92
C TYR A 264 2.48 -8.47 -11.49
N VAL A 265 3.31 -9.13 -10.72
CA VAL A 265 3.56 -8.85 -9.30
C VAL A 265 5.05 -8.63 -9.10
N ARG A 266 5.42 -7.68 -8.26
CA ARG A 266 6.83 -7.38 -7.95
C ARG A 266 7.51 -8.55 -7.24
N ALA A 267 8.73 -8.89 -7.63
CA ALA A 267 9.56 -9.91 -6.96
C ALA A 267 9.83 -9.59 -5.47
N GLU A 268 9.77 -8.31 -5.08
CA GLU A 268 9.89 -7.85 -3.69
C GLU A 268 8.68 -8.19 -2.81
N TYR A 269 7.63 -8.79 -3.38
CA TYR A 269 6.43 -9.22 -2.67
C TYR A 269 6.29 -10.75 -2.60
N PRO A 270 7.27 -11.48 -2.02
CA PRO A 270 7.29 -12.95 -2.07
C PRO A 270 6.07 -13.60 -1.42
N ILE A 271 5.56 -13.02 -0.31
CA ILE A 271 4.35 -13.54 0.36
C ILE A 271 3.12 -13.36 -0.55
N ALA A 272 2.97 -12.21 -1.20
CA ALA A 272 1.87 -11.95 -2.13
C ALA A 272 1.90 -12.90 -3.34
N ILE A 273 3.09 -13.13 -3.92
CA ILE A 273 3.29 -14.09 -5.01
C ILE A 273 2.89 -15.50 -4.55
N GLN A 274 3.38 -15.94 -3.40
CA GLN A 274 3.07 -17.26 -2.86
C GLN A 274 1.57 -17.45 -2.60
N MET A 275 0.90 -16.46 -1.99
CA MET A 275 -0.54 -16.54 -1.70
C MET A 275 -1.37 -16.53 -2.99
N PHE A 276 -0.99 -15.69 -3.96
CA PHE A 276 -1.72 -15.62 -5.22
C PHE A 276 -1.50 -16.86 -6.09
N GLN A 277 -0.27 -17.42 -6.11
CA GLN A 277 0.00 -18.69 -6.78
C GLN A 277 -0.84 -19.83 -6.18
N ARG A 278 -0.90 -19.90 -4.85
CA ARG A 278 -1.74 -20.87 -4.16
C ARG A 278 -3.22 -20.72 -4.55
N ALA A 279 -3.71 -19.49 -4.61
CA ALA A 279 -5.10 -19.25 -5.03
C ALA A 279 -5.38 -19.72 -6.47
N ILE A 280 -4.42 -19.54 -7.38
CA ILE A 280 -4.48 -20.04 -8.76
C ILE A 280 -4.53 -21.58 -8.75
N ASP A 281 -3.64 -22.22 -8.02
CA ASP A 281 -3.53 -23.68 -7.95
C ASP A 281 -4.79 -24.30 -7.33
N ASP A 282 -5.32 -23.72 -6.26
CA ASP A 282 -6.55 -24.14 -5.62
C ASP A 282 -7.76 -23.98 -6.55
N ALA A 283 -7.87 -22.85 -7.26
CA ALA A 283 -8.95 -22.64 -8.24
C ALA A 283 -8.89 -23.65 -9.40
N LYS A 284 -7.67 -23.96 -9.89
CA LYS A 284 -7.47 -25.03 -10.88
C LYS A 284 -7.87 -26.40 -10.35
N ARG A 285 -7.43 -26.73 -9.14
CA ARG A 285 -7.73 -28.00 -8.45
C ARG A 285 -9.22 -28.29 -8.34
N ILE A 286 -10.02 -27.25 -8.04
CA ILE A 286 -11.47 -27.43 -7.88
C ILE A 286 -12.28 -27.16 -9.15
N GLY A 287 -11.67 -26.69 -10.26
CA GLY A 287 -12.31 -26.48 -11.55
C GLY A 287 -12.95 -25.10 -11.76
N LEU A 288 -12.50 -24.09 -11.02
CA LEU A 288 -12.90 -22.68 -11.19
C LEU A 288 -11.93 -21.90 -12.10
N LEU A 289 -10.84 -22.51 -12.52
CA LEU A 289 -9.86 -21.96 -13.46
C LEU A 289 -9.35 -23.09 -14.38
N GLY A 290 -9.08 -22.79 -15.65
CA GLY A 290 -8.61 -23.72 -16.65
C GLY A 290 -9.58 -23.90 -17.81
N GLU A 291 -9.64 -25.12 -18.35
CA GLU A 291 -10.51 -25.45 -19.49
C GLU A 291 -11.95 -25.74 -19.06
N ASN A 292 -12.91 -25.26 -19.84
CA ASN A 292 -14.34 -25.53 -19.69
C ASN A 292 -14.84 -25.42 -18.23
N ILE A 293 -14.59 -24.25 -17.62
CA ILE A 293 -14.91 -23.98 -16.20
C ILE A 293 -16.36 -24.36 -15.89
N LEU A 294 -16.56 -25.28 -14.92
CA LEU A 294 -17.86 -25.76 -14.47
C LEU A 294 -18.79 -26.24 -15.61
N ASN A 295 -18.23 -26.70 -16.71
CA ASN A 295 -18.92 -27.17 -17.91
C ASN A 295 -19.81 -26.09 -18.57
N THR A 296 -19.36 -24.83 -18.55
CA THR A 296 -20.07 -23.68 -19.13
C THR A 296 -19.63 -23.31 -20.55
N GLY A 297 -18.61 -23.99 -21.09
CA GLY A 297 -17.99 -23.66 -22.37
C GLY A 297 -16.97 -22.52 -22.27
N PHE A 298 -16.83 -21.86 -21.10
CA PHE A 298 -15.84 -20.82 -20.86
C PHE A 298 -14.54 -21.42 -20.34
N SER A 299 -13.41 -20.97 -20.90
CA SER A 299 -12.06 -21.37 -20.48
C SER A 299 -11.23 -20.12 -20.17
N PHE A 300 -10.49 -20.16 -19.09
CA PHE A 300 -9.55 -19.10 -18.74
C PHE A 300 -8.42 -19.66 -17.89
N ASP A 301 -7.18 -19.38 -18.29
CA ASP A 301 -5.98 -19.74 -17.54
C ASP A 301 -5.18 -18.50 -17.14
N LEU A 302 -4.48 -18.56 -16.00
CA LEU A 302 -3.75 -17.46 -15.42
C LEU A 302 -2.35 -17.88 -14.98
N GLU A 303 -1.36 -17.04 -15.28
CA GLU A 303 0.02 -17.17 -14.83
C GLU A 303 0.50 -15.91 -14.10
N ILE A 304 1.38 -16.08 -13.09
CA ILE A 304 2.09 -14.97 -12.48
C ILE A 304 3.35 -14.66 -13.30
N LYS A 305 3.59 -13.37 -13.51
CA LYS A 305 4.86 -12.82 -14.03
C LYS A 305 5.48 -11.94 -12.95
N GLU A 306 6.66 -12.32 -12.51
CA GLU A 306 7.39 -11.56 -11.51
C GLU A 306 8.13 -10.38 -12.15
N GLY A 307 7.84 -9.18 -11.63
CA GLY A 307 8.51 -7.96 -12.07
C GLY A 307 9.82 -7.75 -11.32
N ALA A 308 10.86 -7.34 -12.04
CA ALA A 308 12.20 -7.10 -11.49
C ALA A 308 12.34 -5.78 -10.68
N GLY A 309 11.26 -5.23 -10.14
CA GLY A 309 11.27 -4.10 -9.22
C GLY A 309 11.33 -2.71 -9.87
N ALA A 310 11.19 -2.59 -11.18
CA ALA A 310 11.21 -1.29 -11.86
C ALA A 310 9.84 -0.60 -11.79
N PHE A 311 9.74 0.53 -11.10
CA PHE A 311 8.52 1.34 -10.97
C PHE A 311 7.88 1.72 -12.31
N VAL A 312 8.70 1.94 -13.35
CA VAL A 312 8.19 2.24 -14.70
C VAL A 312 7.31 1.13 -15.27
N CYS A 313 7.47 -0.12 -14.81
CA CYS A 313 6.65 -1.25 -15.24
C CYS A 313 5.20 -1.18 -14.72
N GLY A 314 4.87 -0.27 -13.81
CA GLY A 314 3.49 0.09 -13.48
C GLY A 314 2.75 0.82 -14.63
N GLU A 315 3.48 1.43 -15.58
CA GLU A 315 2.89 1.98 -16.79
C GLU A 315 2.47 0.85 -17.74
N GLU A 316 1.22 0.91 -18.24
CA GLU A 316 0.57 -0.20 -18.97
C GLU A 316 1.43 -0.78 -20.10
N THR A 317 2.06 0.06 -20.93
CA THR A 317 2.83 -0.41 -22.08
C THR A 317 4.23 -0.89 -21.74
N ALA A 318 4.82 -0.37 -20.66
CA ALA A 318 6.08 -0.87 -20.09
C ALA A 318 5.88 -2.24 -19.44
N LEU A 319 4.76 -2.41 -18.71
CA LEU A 319 4.35 -3.69 -18.13
C LEU A 319 4.19 -4.76 -19.20
N LEU A 320 3.48 -4.45 -20.30
CA LEU A 320 3.33 -5.38 -21.43
C LEU A 320 4.69 -5.78 -22.02
N ALA A 321 5.57 -4.82 -22.28
CA ALA A 321 6.91 -5.09 -22.78
C ALA A 321 7.72 -6.02 -21.85
N SER A 322 7.57 -5.84 -20.53
CA SER A 322 8.21 -6.69 -19.51
C SER A 322 7.66 -8.13 -19.53
N ILE A 323 6.33 -8.31 -19.62
CA ILE A 323 5.71 -9.64 -19.75
C ILE A 323 6.20 -10.36 -21.02
N GLU A 324 6.38 -9.61 -22.11
CA GLU A 324 6.90 -10.12 -23.39
C GLU A 324 8.40 -10.45 -23.35
N GLY A 325 9.09 -10.28 -22.20
CA GLY A 325 10.53 -10.51 -22.07
C GLY A 325 11.40 -9.40 -22.66
N ARG A 326 10.81 -8.24 -23.00
CA ARG A 326 11.50 -7.06 -23.48
C ARG A 326 11.79 -6.10 -22.34
N ARG A 327 12.72 -5.17 -22.57
CA ARG A 327 12.97 -4.09 -21.59
C ARG A 327 11.68 -3.30 -21.33
N GLY A 328 11.34 -3.09 -20.05
CA GLY A 328 10.16 -2.35 -19.59
C GLY A 328 10.21 -0.88 -19.95
N MET A 329 9.97 -0.57 -21.22
CA MET A 329 9.94 0.78 -21.76
C MET A 329 8.56 1.11 -22.33
N PRO A 330 7.98 2.27 -21.95
CA PRO A 330 6.70 2.71 -22.51
C PRO A 330 6.75 2.94 -24.01
N ARG A 331 5.60 2.74 -24.68
CA ARG A 331 5.38 3.14 -26.07
C ARG A 331 4.33 4.25 -26.17
N PRO A 332 4.32 5.03 -27.28
CA PRO A 332 3.25 5.98 -27.56
C PRO A 332 1.89 5.30 -27.63
N ARG A 333 0.85 6.02 -27.28
CA ARG A 333 -0.56 5.65 -27.47
C ARG A 333 -1.24 6.75 -28.28
N PRO A 334 -2.13 6.47 -29.26
CA PRO A 334 -2.59 5.15 -29.72
C PRO A 334 -1.51 4.34 -30.48
N PRO A 335 -1.71 2.98 -30.67
CA PRO A 335 -2.86 2.20 -30.21
C PRO A 335 -2.85 1.96 -28.71
N PHE A 336 -4.04 1.89 -28.10
CA PHE A 336 -4.20 1.56 -26.69
C PHE A 336 -4.06 0.03 -26.48
N PRO A 337 -3.71 -0.44 -25.26
CA PRO A 337 -3.61 -1.88 -24.97
C PRO A 337 -4.89 -2.67 -25.28
N ALA A 338 -6.07 -2.06 -25.11
CA ALA A 338 -7.34 -2.67 -25.46
C ALA A 338 -7.49 -2.97 -26.97
N GLU A 339 -6.71 -2.31 -27.83
CA GLU A 339 -6.68 -2.52 -29.29
C GLU A 339 -5.48 -3.36 -29.70
N SER A 340 -4.31 -3.08 -29.12
CA SER A 340 -3.05 -3.75 -29.43
C SER A 340 -2.15 -3.76 -28.19
N GLY A 341 -2.22 -4.83 -27.42
CA GLY A 341 -1.50 -5.06 -26.17
C GLY A 341 -0.41 -6.11 -26.28
N LEU A 342 -0.49 -7.19 -25.47
CA LEU A 342 0.48 -8.30 -25.47
C LEU A 342 0.58 -8.94 -26.85
N TRP A 343 1.81 -9.02 -27.34
CA TRP A 343 2.13 -9.59 -28.67
C TRP A 343 1.26 -9.03 -29.80
N GLY A 344 0.76 -7.81 -29.64
CA GLY A 344 -0.11 -7.15 -30.61
C GLY A 344 -1.61 -7.47 -30.47
N TYR A 345 -2.01 -8.32 -29.53
CA TYR A 345 -3.41 -8.69 -29.30
C TYR A 345 -4.10 -7.75 -28.29
N PRO A 346 -5.44 -7.58 -28.40
CA PRO A 346 -6.20 -6.79 -27.43
C PRO A 346 -5.98 -7.28 -26.01
N THR A 347 -5.64 -6.38 -25.10
CA THR A 347 -5.29 -6.70 -23.72
C THR A 347 -5.99 -5.75 -22.76
N LEU A 348 -6.81 -6.33 -21.88
CA LEU A 348 -7.39 -5.59 -20.77
C LEU A 348 -6.43 -5.56 -19.58
N ILE A 349 -6.06 -4.37 -19.12
CA ILE A 349 -5.18 -4.20 -17.94
C ILE A 349 -5.95 -3.46 -16.85
N ASN A 350 -6.05 -4.05 -15.67
CA ASN A 350 -6.57 -3.39 -14.47
C ASN A 350 -5.64 -3.62 -13.28
N ASN A 351 -5.73 -2.73 -12.30
CA ASN A 351 -5.03 -2.82 -11.03
C ASN A 351 -5.67 -3.90 -10.12
N VAL A 352 -4.92 -4.43 -9.15
CA VAL A 352 -5.36 -5.45 -8.17
C VAL A 352 -6.64 -5.03 -7.45
N GLU A 353 -6.68 -3.82 -6.86
CA GLU A 353 -7.84 -3.32 -6.13
C GLU A 353 -9.06 -3.11 -7.06
N THR A 354 -8.82 -2.79 -8.33
CA THR A 354 -9.91 -2.69 -9.32
C THR A 354 -10.58 -4.04 -9.52
N TYR A 355 -9.80 -5.12 -9.70
CA TYR A 355 -10.37 -6.47 -9.81
C TYR A 355 -11.09 -6.92 -8.55
N ALA A 356 -10.57 -6.62 -7.36
CA ALA A 356 -11.21 -6.95 -6.09
C ALA A 356 -12.60 -6.30 -5.91
N ASN A 357 -12.86 -5.15 -6.54
CA ASN A 357 -14.18 -4.51 -6.52
C ASN A 357 -15.23 -5.25 -7.37
N VAL A 358 -14.83 -5.94 -8.43
CA VAL A 358 -15.74 -6.56 -9.40
C VAL A 358 -16.68 -7.59 -8.77
N PRO A 359 -16.20 -8.61 -8.04
CA PRO A 359 -17.08 -9.58 -7.38
C PRO A 359 -18.07 -8.92 -6.41
N ARG A 360 -17.59 -7.91 -5.68
CA ARG A 360 -18.41 -7.16 -4.70
C ARG A 360 -19.57 -6.42 -5.39
N ILE A 361 -19.31 -5.77 -6.53
CA ILE A 361 -20.31 -5.06 -7.31
C ILE A 361 -21.37 -6.04 -7.86
N ILE A 362 -20.94 -7.19 -8.38
CA ILE A 362 -21.86 -8.23 -8.89
C ILE A 362 -22.70 -8.83 -7.77
N ARG A 363 -22.11 -9.06 -6.59
CA ARG A 363 -22.76 -9.59 -5.39
C ARG A 363 -23.83 -8.63 -4.86
N ASP A 364 -23.42 -7.40 -4.63
CA ASP A 364 -24.19 -6.43 -3.84
C ASP A 364 -25.13 -5.56 -4.71
N GLY A 365 -24.84 -5.49 -6.02
CA GLY A 365 -25.57 -4.66 -6.97
C GLY A 365 -25.05 -3.23 -7.08
N VAL A 366 -25.35 -2.64 -8.22
CA VAL A 366 -24.91 -1.29 -8.62
C VAL A 366 -25.36 -0.21 -7.63
N GLU A 367 -26.60 -0.26 -7.21
CA GLU A 367 -27.17 0.77 -6.32
C GLU A 367 -26.47 0.83 -4.96
N LYS A 368 -26.18 -0.36 -4.36
CA LYS A 368 -25.48 -0.41 -3.08
C LYS A 368 -24.06 0.11 -3.20
N TYR A 369 -23.37 -0.24 -4.29
CA TYR A 369 -22.02 0.26 -4.55
C TYR A 369 -21.99 1.78 -4.74
N ARG A 370 -22.95 2.35 -5.50
CA ARG A 370 -23.03 3.79 -5.75
C ARG A 370 -23.42 4.63 -4.54
N LYS A 371 -24.00 4.03 -3.49
CA LYS A 371 -24.24 4.71 -2.21
C LYS A 371 -22.95 5.01 -1.45
N LEU A 372 -21.86 4.30 -1.76
CA LEU A 372 -20.54 4.57 -1.21
C LEU A 372 -19.79 5.54 -2.12
N GLY A 373 -19.10 6.50 -1.53
CA GLY A 373 -18.27 7.44 -2.26
C GLY A 373 -18.99 8.69 -2.74
N THR A 374 -18.42 9.32 -3.77
CA THR A 374 -18.99 10.51 -4.41
C THR A 374 -19.74 10.15 -5.69
N VAL A 375 -20.53 11.08 -6.22
CA VAL A 375 -21.28 10.88 -7.48
C VAL A 375 -20.32 10.48 -8.62
N ASN A 376 -19.15 11.12 -8.70
CA ASN A 376 -18.16 10.92 -9.76
C ASN A 376 -17.12 9.86 -9.46
N SER A 377 -16.99 9.44 -8.19
CA SER A 377 -16.05 8.41 -7.74
C SER A 377 -16.74 7.49 -6.74
N PRO A 378 -17.62 6.57 -7.20
CA PRO A 378 -18.30 5.63 -6.33
C PRO A 378 -17.37 4.59 -5.70
N GLY A 379 -17.82 4.04 -4.57
CA GLY A 379 -17.16 2.96 -3.85
C GLY A 379 -16.13 3.44 -2.83
N THR A 380 -15.33 2.50 -2.36
CA THR A 380 -14.25 2.73 -1.40
C THR A 380 -12.89 2.79 -2.09
N LYS A 381 -11.90 3.25 -1.34
CA LYS A 381 -10.49 3.21 -1.72
C LYS A 381 -9.65 2.82 -0.51
N MET A 382 -8.73 1.90 -0.73
CA MET A 382 -7.69 1.58 0.25
C MET A 382 -6.56 2.60 0.16
N PHE A 383 -6.18 3.13 1.32
CA PHE A 383 -5.02 4.02 1.44
C PHE A 383 -4.00 3.41 2.40
N SER A 384 -2.71 3.51 2.05
CA SER A 384 -1.62 3.29 3.00
C SER A 384 -1.24 4.62 3.64
N VAL A 385 -1.29 4.69 4.96
CA VAL A 385 -0.92 5.90 5.71
C VAL A 385 0.41 5.67 6.40
N THR A 386 1.37 6.55 6.10
CA THR A 386 2.75 6.52 6.63
C THR A 386 3.20 7.91 7.09
N GLY A 387 4.38 7.99 7.72
CA GLY A 387 4.89 9.22 8.31
C GLY A 387 4.73 9.23 9.83
N PRO A 388 4.87 10.38 10.51
CA PRO A 388 4.86 10.49 11.97
C PRO A 388 3.44 10.48 12.55
N VAL A 389 2.58 9.56 12.09
CA VAL A 389 1.22 9.34 12.63
C VAL A 389 1.26 8.30 13.76
N LYS A 390 0.30 8.37 14.69
CA LYS A 390 0.20 7.41 15.80
C LYS A 390 -0.05 5.99 15.30
N MET A 391 -0.87 5.84 14.24
CA MET A 391 -1.13 4.55 13.62
C MET A 391 -0.77 4.57 12.13
N THR A 392 0.19 3.75 11.75
CA THR A 392 0.54 3.50 10.36
C THR A 392 -0.08 2.18 9.88
N GLY A 393 -0.54 2.16 8.65
CA GLY A 393 -1.14 0.94 8.08
C GLY A 393 -2.03 1.20 6.88
N ILE A 394 -2.95 0.26 6.64
CA ILE A 394 -3.98 0.38 5.60
C ILE A 394 -5.28 0.86 6.24
N VAL A 395 -5.91 1.81 5.58
CA VAL A 395 -7.27 2.25 5.87
C VAL A 395 -8.14 2.09 4.63
N GLU A 396 -9.38 1.67 4.80
CA GLU A 396 -10.36 1.63 3.72
C GLU A 396 -11.49 2.59 4.03
N VAL A 397 -11.65 3.59 3.17
CA VAL A 397 -12.68 4.63 3.30
C VAL A 397 -13.40 4.86 1.99
N GLN A 398 -14.63 5.35 2.05
CA GLN A 398 -15.34 5.77 0.85
C GLN A 398 -14.68 7.02 0.24
N PHE A 399 -14.76 7.18 -1.07
CA PHE A 399 -14.39 8.44 -1.71
C PHE A 399 -15.22 9.59 -1.12
N GLY A 400 -14.62 10.77 -1.03
CA GLY A 400 -15.20 11.92 -0.35
C GLY A 400 -14.75 12.07 1.11
N THR A 401 -14.19 11.03 1.73
CA THR A 401 -13.51 11.15 3.04
C THR A 401 -12.33 12.09 2.91
N THR A 402 -12.13 12.99 3.89
CA THR A 402 -11.07 14.00 3.84
C THR A 402 -9.74 13.48 4.39
N LEU A 403 -8.64 14.12 4.01
CA LEU A 403 -7.32 13.82 4.61
C LEU A 403 -7.32 14.05 6.12
N ARG A 404 -8.06 15.07 6.61
CA ARG A 404 -8.21 15.32 8.04
C ARG A 404 -8.82 14.13 8.76
N GLN A 405 -9.94 13.62 8.24
CA GLN A 405 -10.60 12.44 8.82
C GLN A 405 -9.68 11.21 8.84
N ILE A 406 -8.96 10.95 7.74
CA ILE A 406 -8.02 9.83 7.69
C ILE A 406 -6.91 9.99 8.72
N ILE A 407 -6.27 11.17 8.79
CA ILE A 407 -5.07 11.38 9.61
C ILE A 407 -5.43 11.50 11.09
N TYR A 408 -6.45 12.29 11.43
CA TYR A 408 -6.78 12.57 12.83
C TYR A 408 -7.80 11.59 13.39
N ASP A 409 -8.91 11.36 12.67
CA ASP A 409 -10.01 10.56 13.23
C ASP A 409 -9.74 9.06 13.14
N ILE A 410 -9.05 8.62 12.07
CA ILE A 410 -8.75 7.19 11.87
C ILE A 410 -7.35 6.85 12.39
N CYS A 411 -6.31 7.61 12.04
CA CYS A 411 -4.92 7.31 12.41
C CYS A 411 -4.46 7.98 13.73
N GLY A 412 -5.32 8.73 14.42
CA GLY A 412 -5.08 9.30 15.73
C GLY A 412 -4.22 10.56 15.75
N GLY A 413 -3.97 11.18 14.60
CA GLY A 413 -3.12 12.36 14.47
C GLY A 413 -1.63 12.02 14.49
N LEU A 414 -0.80 13.07 14.62
CA LEU A 414 0.65 12.91 14.65
C LEU A 414 1.14 12.43 16.01
N ALA A 415 2.20 11.63 16.00
CA ALA A 415 2.96 11.29 17.19
C ALA A 415 3.65 12.53 17.78
N ASN A 416 3.95 12.49 19.09
CA ASN A 416 4.70 13.55 19.78
C ASN A 416 4.09 14.97 19.70
N ASN A 417 2.79 15.08 19.44
CA ASN A 417 2.07 16.36 19.31
C ASN A 417 2.65 17.29 18.23
N GLU A 418 3.31 16.74 17.22
CA GLU A 418 3.81 17.52 16.08
C GLU A 418 2.65 18.06 15.23
N LYS A 419 2.89 19.16 14.52
CA LYS A 419 1.92 19.73 13.58
C LYS A 419 2.17 19.24 12.17
N ILE A 420 1.09 19.04 11.41
CA ILE A 420 1.20 18.73 9.97
C ILE A 420 1.73 19.95 9.23
N LYS A 421 2.77 19.75 8.43
CA LYS A 421 3.25 20.72 7.45
C LYS A 421 2.65 20.45 6.07
N ALA A 422 2.63 19.20 5.66
CA ALA A 422 2.10 18.78 4.37
C ALA A 422 1.63 17.32 4.41
N VAL A 423 0.89 16.95 3.39
CA VAL A 423 0.55 15.56 3.07
C VAL A 423 0.94 15.29 1.63
N GLN A 424 1.84 14.33 1.41
CA GLN A 424 2.13 13.82 0.07
C GLN A 424 1.06 12.79 -0.28
N ILE A 425 0.36 13.02 -1.39
CA ILE A 425 -0.65 12.12 -1.95
C ILE A 425 -0.37 11.86 -3.43
N GLY A 426 -0.68 10.65 -3.90
CA GLY A 426 -0.45 10.27 -5.29
C GLY A 426 0.90 9.61 -5.55
N GLY A 427 1.57 9.12 -4.48
CA GLY A 427 2.89 8.49 -4.58
C GLY A 427 4.01 9.49 -4.83
N PRO A 428 5.22 9.01 -5.20
CA PRO A 428 6.41 9.85 -5.39
C PRO A 428 6.28 10.86 -6.52
N SER A 429 5.32 10.65 -7.41
CA SER A 429 4.99 11.54 -8.53
C SER A 429 3.73 12.39 -8.26
N GLY A 430 3.22 12.38 -7.03
CA GLY A 430 2.05 13.15 -6.62
C GLY A 430 2.38 14.55 -6.10
N ALA A 431 1.47 15.14 -5.34
CA ALA A 431 1.60 16.50 -4.84
C ALA A 431 1.75 16.53 -3.31
N CYS A 432 2.53 17.49 -2.80
CA CYS A 432 2.62 17.83 -1.39
C CYS A 432 1.57 18.89 -1.05
N LEU A 433 0.47 18.50 -0.42
CA LEU A 433 -0.64 19.38 -0.08
C LEU A 433 -0.42 20.05 1.29
N PRO A 434 -0.52 21.38 1.40
CA PRO A 434 -0.46 22.08 2.69
C PRO A 434 -1.74 21.89 3.51
N PRO A 435 -1.75 22.22 4.83
CA PRO A 435 -2.86 21.98 5.75
C PRO A 435 -4.22 22.52 5.32
N GLN A 436 -4.25 23.56 4.52
CA GLN A 436 -5.49 24.18 4.01
C GLN A 436 -6.33 23.26 3.11
N TYR A 437 -5.74 22.19 2.58
CA TYR A 437 -6.44 21.19 1.74
C TYR A 437 -6.83 19.92 2.50
N LEU A 438 -6.60 19.85 3.84
CA LEU A 438 -6.92 18.66 4.63
C LEU A 438 -8.42 18.35 4.67
N ASP A 439 -9.27 19.35 4.52
CA ASP A 439 -10.73 19.20 4.58
C ASP A 439 -11.37 19.01 3.19
N MET A 440 -10.54 18.96 2.14
CA MET A 440 -11.04 18.72 0.80
C MET A 440 -11.40 17.24 0.62
N PRO A 441 -12.57 16.91 0.05
CA PRO A 441 -12.97 15.53 -0.23
C PRO A 441 -11.95 14.85 -1.15
N LEU A 442 -11.50 13.64 -0.76
CA LEU A 442 -10.64 12.83 -1.61
C LEU A 442 -11.47 12.23 -2.74
N ASP A 443 -11.25 12.76 -3.94
CA ASP A 443 -11.93 12.38 -5.17
C ASP A 443 -11.00 12.60 -6.36
N TYR A 444 -11.14 11.84 -7.44
CA TYR A 444 -10.28 11.97 -8.61
C TYR A 444 -10.38 13.37 -9.25
N ASP A 445 -11.58 13.93 -9.32
CA ASP A 445 -11.82 15.19 -10.01
C ASP A 445 -11.46 16.39 -9.11
N THR A 446 -11.78 16.28 -7.81
CA THR A 446 -11.44 17.30 -6.81
C THR A 446 -9.93 17.49 -6.69
N LEU A 447 -9.16 16.41 -6.57
CA LEU A 447 -7.70 16.49 -6.49
C LEU A 447 -7.09 17.02 -7.81
N ARG A 448 -7.66 16.61 -8.96
CA ARG A 448 -7.21 17.12 -10.27
C ARG A 448 -7.37 18.63 -10.40
N SER A 449 -8.41 19.23 -9.80
CA SER A 449 -8.66 20.68 -9.85
C SER A 449 -7.55 21.52 -9.20
N ILE A 450 -6.72 20.90 -8.35
CA ILE A 450 -5.58 21.53 -7.68
C ILE A 450 -4.22 20.99 -8.15
N ASP A 451 -4.17 20.34 -9.33
CA ASP A 451 -2.97 19.68 -9.87
C ASP A 451 -2.42 18.52 -8.98
N ALA A 452 -3.28 17.92 -8.18
CA ALA A 452 -2.96 16.71 -7.40
C ALA A 452 -3.66 15.48 -7.98
N MET A 453 -3.35 14.29 -7.44
CA MET A 453 -3.98 13.04 -7.85
C MET A 453 -4.16 12.10 -6.66
N VAL A 454 -5.14 11.20 -6.73
CA VAL A 454 -5.32 10.12 -5.76
C VAL A 454 -4.13 9.15 -5.80
N GLY A 455 -3.60 8.91 -6.99
CA GLY A 455 -2.55 7.93 -7.21
C GLY A 455 -2.98 6.51 -6.86
N SER A 456 -2.03 5.67 -6.52
CA SER A 456 -2.28 4.29 -6.07
C SER A 456 -2.99 4.24 -4.70
N GLY A 457 -2.86 5.28 -3.87
CA GLY A 457 -3.45 5.40 -2.53
C GLY A 457 -2.42 5.57 -1.41
N GLY A 458 -1.16 5.88 -1.75
CA GLY A 458 -0.15 6.23 -0.76
C GLY A 458 -0.39 7.63 -0.18
N ILE A 459 -0.43 7.72 1.15
CA ILE A 459 -0.51 8.96 1.93
C ILE A 459 0.73 9.02 2.83
N VAL A 460 1.57 10.03 2.64
CA VAL A 460 2.74 10.28 3.49
C VAL A 460 2.52 11.59 4.24
N VAL A 461 2.33 11.49 5.55
CA VAL A 461 2.17 12.66 6.43
C VAL A 461 3.54 13.25 6.74
N ILE A 462 3.67 14.56 6.59
CA ILE A 462 4.91 15.31 6.76
C ILE A 462 4.73 16.33 7.89
N SER A 463 5.59 16.26 8.91
CA SER A 463 5.53 17.17 10.06
C SER A 463 6.29 18.48 9.81
N GLU A 464 6.05 19.46 10.68
CA GLU A 464 6.71 20.76 10.69
C GLU A 464 8.24 20.70 10.77
N LYS A 465 8.78 19.60 11.28
CA LYS A 465 10.24 19.37 11.40
C LYS A 465 10.93 18.99 10.09
N THR A 466 10.16 18.80 9.01
CA THR A 466 10.67 18.34 7.72
C THR A 466 10.85 19.51 6.75
N CYS A 467 11.95 19.57 6.03
CA CYS A 467 12.20 20.55 4.98
C CYS A 467 11.50 20.14 3.68
N MET A 468 10.70 21.05 3.10
CA MET A 468 9.94 20.74 1.88
C MET A 468 10.84 20.70 0.63
N VAL A 469 11.99 21.39 0.65
CA VAL A 469 13.02 21.29 -0.41
C VAL A 469 13.66 19.90 -0.41
N GLU A 470 13.96 19.37 0.77
CA GLU A 470 14.47 18.00 0.92
C GLU A 470 13.42 16.94 0.52
N VAL A 471 12.14 17.18 0.82
CA VAL A 471 11.04 16.32 0.37
C VAL A 471 10.97 16.27 -1.16
N ALA A 472 11.05 17.42 -1.82
CA ALA A 472 11.07 17.48 -3.28
C ALA A 472 12.30 16.75 -3.86
N ARG A 473 13.48 16.93 -3.25
CA ARG A 473 14.71 16.25 -3.64
C ARG A 473 14.58 14.73 -3.50
N PHE A 474 14.05 14.26 -2.36
CA PHE A 474 13.85 12.84 -2.08
C PHE A 474 12.95 12.15 -3.12
N PHE A 475 11.77 12.71 -3.41
CA PHE A 475 10.86 12.13 -4.38
C PHE A 475 11.38 12.21 -5.81
N LEU A 476 12.10 13.30 -6.15
CA LEU A 476 12.71 13.41 -7.46
C LEU A 476 13.89 12.44 -7.63
N ASP A 477 14.68 12.16 -6.58
CA ASP A 477 15.73 11.15 -6.62
C ASP A 477 15.17 9.76 -6.94
N PHE A 478 14.06 9.42 -6.31
CA PHE A 478 13.35 8.18 -6.62
C PHE A 478 12.93 8.14 -8.09
N THR A 479 12.19 9.13 -8.57
CA THR A 479 11.68 9.13 -9.96
C THR A 479 12.80 9.22 -11.00
N LYS A 480 13.92 9.86 -10.69
CA LYS A 480 15.12 9.90 -11.51
C LYS A 480 15.75 8.50 -11.64
N ARG A 481 15.86 7.75 -10.56
CA ARG A 481 16.39 6.36 -10.57
C ARG A 481 15.47 5.41 -11.32
N GLU A 482 14.16 5.63 -11.25
CA GLU A 482 13.14 4.80 -11.89
C GLU A 482 12.88 5.17 -13.37
N SER A 483 13.56 6.18 -13.90
CA SER A 483 13.45 6.55 -15.31
C SER A 483 13.96 5.43 -16.22
N CYS A 484 13.14 5.00 -17.19
CA CYS A 484 13.55 4.00 -18.19
C CYS A 484 14.63 4.53 -19.15
N GLY A 485 14.93 5.82 -19.13
CA GLY A 485 15.94 6.47 -19.97
C GLY A 485 15.53 6.74 -21.43
N LYS A 486 14.30 6.39 -21.85
CA LYS A 486 13.89 6.48 -23.25
C LYS A 486 13.78 7.91 -23.78
N CYS A 487 13.12 8.81 -23.04
CA CYS A 487 12.93 10.19 -23.49
C CYS A 487 13.83 11.17 -22.76
N VAL A 488 14.44 12.10 -23.51
CA VAL A 488 15.40 13.10 -22.99
C VAL A 488 14.81 13.94 -21.86
N PRO A 489 13.57 14.49 -21.95
CA PRO A 489 13.03 15.34 -20.89
C PRO A 489 12.96 14.65 -19.53
N CYS A 490 12.63 13.36 -19.48
CA CYS A 490 12.64 12.56 -18.24
C CYS A 490 14.07 12.24 -17.82
N ARG A 491 14.87 11.61 -18.70
CA ARG A 491 16.22 11.14 -18.36
C ARG A 491 17.15 12.26 -17.89
N GLU A 492 17.33 13.30 -18.72
CA GLU A 492 18.24 14.41 -18.43
C GLU A 492 17.58 15.47 -17.54
N GLY A 493 16.30 15.78 -17.80
CA GLY A 493 15.60 16.82 -17.05
C GLY A 493 15.49 16.49 -15.57
N THR A 494 15.13 15.24 -15.18
CA THR A 494 15.08 14.86 -13.76
C THR A 494 16.46 14.87 -13.11
N ALA A 495 17.52 14.48 -13.85
CA ALA A 495 18.89 14.53 -13.36
C ALA A 495 19.37 15.97 -13.11
N GLN A 496 19.07 16.90 -14.02
CA GLN A 496 19.43 18.31 -13.84
C GLN A 496 18.62 18.96 -12.71
N ALA A 497 17.31 18.75 -12.66
CA ALA A 497 16.47 19.27 -11.57
C ALA A 497 16.91 18.72 -10.20
N TYR A 498 17.33 17.47 -10.13
CA TYR A 498 17.88 16.89 -8.90
C TYR A 498 19.18 17.59 -8.47
N ARG A 499 20.10 17.86 -9.40
CA ARG A 499 21.34 18.62 -9.11
C ARG A 499 21.06 20.02 -8.59
N ILE A 500 20.03 20.68 -9.12
CA ILE A 500 19.60 21.99 -8.61
C ILE A 500 19.09 21.86 -7.17
N LEU A 501 18.22 20.88 -6.89
CA LEU A 501 17.74 20.64 -5.52
C LEU A 501 18.87 20.29 -4.55
N GLU A 502 19.90 19.56 -4.99
CA GLU A 502 21.10 19.33 -4.20
C GLU A 502 21.84 20.62 -3.84
N LYS A 503 21.93 21.60 -4.77
CA LYS A 503 22.48 22.92 -4.44
C LYS A 503 21.69 23.60 -3.33
N PHE A 504 20.34 23.54 -3.38
CA PHE A 504 19.48 24.11 -2.35
C PHE A 504 19.75 23.52 -0.97
N VAL A 505 19.71 22.19 -0.82
CA VAL A 505 19.90 21.54 0.49
C VAL A 505 21.33 21.63 1.02
N ASN A 506 22.30 21.92 0.14
CA ASN A 506 23.72 22.09 0.46
C ASN A 506 24.16 23.56 0.59
N ALA A 507 23.25 24.52 0.66
CA ALA A 507 23.51 25.95 0.80
C ALA A 507 24.40 26.54 -0.34
N LYS A 508 24.19 26.04 -1.58
CA LYS A 508 24.95 26.44 -2.77
C LYS A 508 24.07 27.00 -3.90
N ALA A 509 22.76 27.10 -3.68
CA ALA A 509 21.81 27.58 -4.67
C ALA A 509 21.79 29.11 -4.73
N ASN A 510 21.42 29.63 -5.89
CA ASN A 510 21.16 31.06 -6.14
C ASN A 510 19.77 31.26 -6.75
N GLU A 511 19.36 32.52 -6.98
CA GLU A 511 18.03 32.85 -7.54
C GLU A 511 17.80 32.29 -8.94
N GLU A 512 18.85 32.18 -9.75
CA GLU A 512 18.76 31.60 -11.09
C GLU A 512 18.48 30.10 -11.02
N ASP A 513 19.03 29.40 -10.03
CA ASP A 513 18.74 27.99 -9.80
C ASP A 513 17.24 27.75 -9.52
N LEU A 514 16.57 28.66 -8.80
CA LEU A 514 15.13 28.54 -8.56
C LEU A 514 14.34 28.70 -9.86
N LYS A 515 14.65 29.70 -10.68
CA LYS A 515 14.02 29.91 -11.99
C LYS A 515 14.24 28.73 -12.93
N ASN A 516 15.46 28.21 -12.97
CA ASN A 516 15.81 27.03 -13.77
C ASN A 516 15.08 25.76 -13.30
N LEU A 517 14.93 25.58 -11.98
CA LEU A 517 14.17 24.47 -11.41
C LEU A 517 12.69 24.50 -11.86
N GLU A 518 12.05 25.66 -11.79
CA GLU A 518 10.66 25.84 -12.23
C GLU A 518 10.50 25.58 -13.73
N PHE A 519 11.43 26.12 -14.54
CA PHE A 519 11.42 25.92 -15.99
C PHE A 519 11.59 24.42 -16.34
N LEU A 520 12.58 23.76 -15.79
CA LEU A 520 12.84 22.34 -16.01
C LEU A 520 11.64 21.48 -15.57
N ALA A 521 11.06 21.76 -14.42
CA ALA A 521 9.90 21.03 -13.94
C ALA A 521 8.71 21.11 -14.92
N LYS A 522 8.43 22.30 -15.47
CA LYS A 522 7.39 22.49 -16.50
C LYS A 522 7.75 21.76 -17.79
N LEU A 523 9.00 21.84 -18.25
CA LEU A 523 9.49 21.15 -19.44
C LEU A 523 9.36 19.63 -19.32
N ILE A 524 9.79 19.06 -18.20
CA ILE A 524 9.67 17.62 -17.94
C ILE A 524 8.19 17.20 -18.00
N LYS A 525 7.31 17.95 -17.34
CA LYS A 525 5.86 17.68 -17.28
C LYS A 525 5.22 17.63 -18.68
N THR A 526 5.59 18.56 -19.56
CA THR A 526 4.97 18.71 -20.87
C THR A 526 5.57 17.82 -21.94
N ALA A 527 6.88 17.67 -21.94
CA ALA A 527 7.61 17.01 -23.04
C ALA A 527 7.94 15.52 -22.81
N SER A 528 7.68 14.97 -21.62
CA SER A 528 7.92 13.55 -21.34
C SER A 528 6.91 12.65 -22.05
N LEU A 529 7.35 11.43 -22.42
CA LEU A 529 6.55 10.48 -23.18
C LEU A 529 5.42 9.83 -22.38
N CYS A 530 5.72 9.32 -21.18
CA CYS A 530 4.78 8.53 -20.36
C CYS A 530 4.39 9.23 -19.05
N GLY A 531 3.46 8.61 -18.31
CA GLY A 531 2.97 9.12 -17.03
C GLY A 531 4.06 9.36 -16.01
N LEU A 532 5.08 8.46 -15.89
CA LEU A 532 6.17 8.63 -14.95
C LEU A 532 6.90 9.97 -15.16
N GLY A 533 7.36 10.22 -16.39
CA GLY A 533 8.07 11.47 -16.69
C GLY A 533 7.18 12.71 -16.55
N LYS A 534 5.90 12.63 -16.99
CA LYS A 534 4.96 13.74 -16.89
C LYS A 534 4.62 14.13 -15.43
N THR A 535 4.68 13.17 -14.52
CA THR A 535 4.33 13.40 -13.11
C THR A 535 5.54 13.54 -12.19
N ALA A 536 6.73 13.09 -12.61
CA ALA A 536 7.98 13.22 -11.85
C ALA A 536 8.24 14.62 -11.26
N PRO A 537 7.95 15.74 -11.94
CA PRO A 537 8.17 17.08 -11.40
C PRO A 537 7.06 17.59 -10.47
N ASN A 538 5.97 16.86 -10.25
CA ASN A 538 4.86 17.32 -9.40
C ASN A 538 5.28 17.65 -7.96
N PRO A 539 6.16 16.88 -7.28
CA PRO A 539 6.66 17.28 -5.96
C PRO A 539 7.39 18.62 -5.98
N ILE A 540 8.17 18.92 -7.04
CA ILE A 540 8.82 20.21 -7.22
C ILE A 540 7.77 21.30 -7.38
N LEU A 541 6.86 21.14 -8.36
CA LEU A 541 5.86 22.14 -8.69
C LEU A 541 4.94 22.46 -7.51
N SER A 542 4.53 21.45 -6.74
CA SER A 542 3.69 21.64 -5.57
C SER A 542 4.44 22.27 -4.40
N THR A 543 5.68 21.86 -4.14
CA THR A 543 6.46 22.46 -3.05
C THR A 543 6.89 23.88 -3.36
N VAL A 544 7.28 24.20 -4.59
CA VAL A 544 7.55 25.58 -5.00
C VAL A 544 6.28 26.44 -4.95
N ARG A 545 5.13 25.91 -5.36
CA ARG A 545 3.85 26.65 -5.32
C ARG A 545 3.41 27.02 -3.90
N TRP A 546 3.49 26.08 -2.97
CA TRP A 546 2.90 26.23 -1.63
C TRP A 546 3.90 26.50 -0.52
N PHE A 547 5.18 26.17 -0.74
CA PHE A 547 6.25 26.32 0.24
C PHE A 547 7.43 27.14 -0.30
N ARG A 548 7.17 28.05 -1.25
CA ARG A 548 8.17 28.98 -1.82
C ARG A 548 9.01 29.68 -0.75
N PRO A 549 8.46 30.15 0.40
CA PRO A 549 9.27 30.78 1.45
C PRO A 549 10.41 29.90 1.99
N GLU A 550 10.27 28.56 1.95
CA GLU A 550 11.35 27.67 2.35
C GLU A 550 12.50 27.68 1.32
N TYR A 551 12.20 27.72 0.02
CA TYR A 551 13.21 27.85 -1.04
C TYR A 551 13.95 29.18 -0.92
N GLU A 552 13.23 30.27 -0.73
CA GLU A 552 13.81 31.62 -0.54
C GLU A 552 14.65 31.72 0.74
N ALA A 553 14.24 31.02 1.82
CA ALA A 553 15.04 30.95 3.04
C ALA A 553 16.36 30.22 2.80
N HIS A 554 16.35 29.12 2.02
CA HIS A 554 17.58 28.42 1.65
C HIS A 554 18.54 29.29 0.83
N LEU A 555 18.01 30.17 -0.06
CA LEU A 555 18.82 31.15 -0.78
C LEU A 555 19.49 32.17 0.18
N ARG A 556 18.82 32.48 1.31
CA ARG A 556 19.37 33.36 2.37
C ARG A 556 20.25 32.62 3.38
N GLY A 557 20.58 31.35 3.15
CA GLY A 557 21.44 30.53 4.02
C GLY A 557 20.75 29.98 5.27
N VAL A 558 19.43 29.81 5.25
CA VAL A 558 18.63 29.29 6.39
C VAL A 558 17.74 28.14 5.94
N CYS A 559 17.75 27.04 6.69
CA CYS A 559 16.73 25.99 6.58
C CYS A 559 15.69 26.17 7.69
N PRO A 560 14.44 26.58 7.40
CA PRO A 560 13.44 26.89 8.44
C PRO A 560 13.10 25.71 9.36
N SER A 561 13.18 24.48 8.86
CA SER A 561 12.95 23.28 9.67
C SER A 561 14.19 22.81 10.44
N GLY A 562 15.38 23.37 10.18
CA GLY A 562 16.65 22.95 10.78
C GLY A 562 17.10 21.52 10.38
N SER A 563 16.41 20.89 9.42
CA SER A 563 16.69 19.50 9.05
C SER A 563 17.88 19.35 8.08
N CYS A 564 18.14 20.35 7.23
CA CYS A 564 19.23 20.31 6.25
C CYS A 564 20.58 20.53 6.94
N THR A 565 21.42 19.52 6.88
CA THR A 565 22.71 19.48 7.59
C THR A 565 23.65 20.62 7.18
N ALA A 566 23.63 21.04 5.91
CA ALA A 566 24.50 22.11 5.41
C ALA A 566 24.26 23.47 6.09
N PHE A 567 23.08 23.71 6.63
CA PHE A 567 22.75 24.97 7.31
C PHE A 567 23.02 24.93 8.82
N LYS A 568 23.32 23.75 9.40
CA LYS A 568 23.62 23.64 10.83
C LYS A 568 24.95 24.28 11.15
N LYS A 569 24.96 25.10 12.16
CA LYS A 569 26.21 25.65 12.75
C LYS A 569 26.36 25.06 14.14
N TYR A 570 27.42 24.31 14.36
CA TYR A 570 27.74 23.81 15.69
C TYR A 570 28.61 24.79 16.42
N VAL A 571 28.21 25.20 17.61
CA VAL A 571 28.92 26.13 18.47
C VAL A 571 29.12 25.50 19.85
N ILE A 572 30.28 25.70 20.44
CA ILE A 572 30.54 25.25 21.80
C ILE A 572 30.22 26.41 22.75
N ASP A 573 29.27 26.17 23.66
CA ASP A 573 28.95 27.07 24.74
C ASP A 573 30.11 27.06 25.76
N GLU A 574 30.82 28.18 25.85
CA GLU A 574 31.96 28.31 26.72
C GLU A 574 31.63 28.12 28.20
N LYS A 575 30.40 28.49 28.62
CA LYS A 575 29.97 28.36 30.02
C LYS A 575 29.75 26.91 30.41
N LEU A 576 29.27 26.09 29.47
CA LEU A 576 29.01 24.67 29.69
C LEU A 576 30.21 23.78 29.40
N CYS A 577 31.15 24.25 28.60
CA CYS A 577 32.32 23.47 28.21
C CYS A 577 33.32 23.31 29.37
N LYS A 578 33.63 22.06 29.73
CA LYS A 578 34.60 21.72 30.78
C LYS A 578 36.01 21.43 30.24
N GLY A 579 36.27 21.66 28.97
CA GLY A 579 37.60 21.49 28.39
C GLY A 579 38.09 20.04 28.39
N CYS A 580 37.24 19.05 28.34
CA CYS A 580 37.61 17.63 28.42
C CYS A 580 38.25 17.07 27.14
N GLY A 581 38.13 17.76 26.01
CA GLY A 581 38.71 17.41 24.72
C GLY A 581 38.09 16.18 24.02
N LEU A 582 36.99 15.61 24.52
CA LEU A 582 36.40 14.43 23.93
C LEU A 582 35.85 14.69 22.52
N CYS A 583 35.19 15.84 22.32
CA CYS A 583 34.68 16.28 21.03
C CYS A 583 35.81 16.46 19.98
N ALA A 584 36.96 17.01 20.38
CA ALA A 584 38.11 17.18 19.48
C ALA A 584 38.70 15.83 19.06
N ARG A 585 38.91 14.90 20.01
CA ARG A 585 39.40 13.54 19.69
C ARG A 585 38.40 12.73 18.82
N SER A 586 37.13 13.03 18.91
CA SER A 586 36.08 12.33 18.13
C SER A 586 35.82 13.00 16.78
N CYS A 587 36.40 14.16 16.49
CA CYS A 587 36.15 14.87 15.24
C CYS A 587 36.95 14.25 14.08
N PRO A 588 36.29 13.64 13.06
CA PRO A 588 37.03 12.97 11.97
C PRO A 588 37.83 13.93 11.11
N ASN A 589 37.44 15.22 11.07
CA ASN A 589 38.09 16.23 10.24
C ASN A 589 38.99 17.18 11.03
N GLY A 590 39.21 16.93 12.33
CA GLY A 590 40.04 17.80 13.14
C GLY A 590 39.55 19.25 13.25
N ALA A 591 38.21 19.44 13.08
CA ALA A 591 37.60 20.78 13.08
C ALA A 591 37.46 21.39 14.49
N ILE A 592 37.87 20.69 15.56
CA ILE A 592 37.70 21.15 16.94
C ILE A 592 39.07 21.25 17.60
N SER A 593 39.43 22.44 18.02
CA SER A 593 40.71 22.74 18.66
C SER A 593 40.52 23.42 20.03
N GLY A 594 41.48 23.28 20.91
CA GLY A 594 41.46 23.86 22.24
C GLY A 594 42.46 23.16 23.17
N GLU A 595 42.61 23.71 24.39
CA GLU A 595 43.47 23.17 25.43
C GLU A 595 42.64 22.46 26.52
N ARG A 596 43.18 21.41 27.10
CA ARG A 596 42.52 20.70 28.20
C ARG A 596 42.26 21.64 29.39
N GLY A 597 41.03 21.68 29.88
CA GLY A 597 40.60 22.57 30.97
C GLY A 597 40.10 23.93 30.50
N LYS A 598 40.24 24.27 29.22
CA LYS A 598 39.68 25.49 28.62
C LYS A 598 38.60 25.13 27.61
N PRO A 599 37.62 26.03 27.32
CA PRO A 599 36.63 25.79 26.25
C PRO A 599 37.30 25.53 24.90
N TYR A 600 36.77 24.54 24.17
CA TYR A 600 37.18 24.24 22.82
C TYR A 600 36.42 25.10 21.81
N VAL A 601 36.94 25.23 20.58
CA VAL A 601 36.33 26.00 19.50
C VAL A 601 36.16 25.10 18.27
N ILE A 602 35.06 25.29 17.53
CA ILE A 602 34.80 24.60 16.27
C ILE A 602 35.17 25.53 15.12
N ASP A 603 36.06 25.07 14.24
CA ASP A 603 36.39 25.73 12.99
C ASP A 603 35.28 25.43 11.96
N PRO A 604 34.47 26.43 11.56
CA PRO A 604 33.33 26.20 10.67
C PRO A 604 33.76 25.79 9.25
N GLU A 605 34.96 26.11 8.79
CA GLU A 605 35.46 25.75 7.46
C GLU A 605 35.87 24.26 7.39
N LYS A 606 36.43 23.74 8.48
CA LYS A 606 36.79 22.33 8.59
C LYS A 606 35.63 21.42 9.01
N CYS A 607 34.58 22.00 9.57
CA CYS A 607 33.45 21.25 10.11
C CYS A 607 32.57 20.69 9.02
N VAL A 608 32.52 19.35 8.86
CA VAL A 608 31.62 18.63 7.94
C VAL A 608 30.22 18.43 8.50
N LYS A 609 29.90 19.05 9.64
CA LYS A 609 28.55 19.10 10.23
C LYS A 609 27.95 17.73 10.55
N CYS A 610 28.74 16.70 10.82
CA CYS A 610 28.30 15.32 11.06
C CYS A 610 27.54 15.11 12.39
N GLY A 611 27.64 16.06 13.36
CA GLY A 611 26.97 15.98 14.66
C GLY A 611 27.64 15.08 15.71
N LEU A 612 28.68 14.32 15.37
CA LEU A 612 29.31 13.36 16.28
C LEU A 612 29.82 14.02 17.59
N CYS A 613 30.29 15.24 17.51
CA CYS A 613 30.74 15.99 18.68
C CYS A 613 29.61 16.30 19.67
N VAL A 614 28.37 16.52 19.16
CA VAL A 614 27.19 16.74 20.01
C VAL A 614 26.85 15.47 20.79
N GLU A 615 26.84 14.32 20.12
CA GLU A 615 26.55 13.01 20.74
C GLU A 615 27.60 12.65 21.81
N LYS A 616 28.85 12.97 21.55
CA LYS A 616 29.95 12.67 22.47
C LYS A 616 30.09 13.65 23.63
N CYS A 617 29.45 14.82 23.58
CA CYS A 617 29.56 15.82 24.64
C CYS A 617 28.70 15.48 25.87
N LYS A 618 29.31 14.94 26.91
CA LYS A 618 28.64 14.61 28.18
C LYS A 618 28.07 15.83 28.90
N PHE A 619 28.58 17.01 28.64
CA PHE A 619 28.18 18.27 29.27
C PHE A 619 27.11 19.02 28.46
N LYS A 620 26.71 18.47 27.31
CA LYS A 620 25.77 19.12 26.37
C LYS A 620 26.17 20.56 26.01
N ALA A 621 27.46 20.83 26.00
CA ALA A 621 28.01 22.14 25.70
C ALA A 621 28.06 22.46 24.20
N ILE A 622 27.70 21.52 23.30
CA ILE A 622 27.70 21.77 21.87
C ILE A 622 26.26 21.91 21.41
N VAL A 623 25.92 23.08 20.93
CA VAL A 623 24.59 23.45 20.46
C VAL A 623 24.60 23.65 18.95
N VAL A 624 23.44 23.50 18.35
CA VAL A 624 23.19 23.85 16.96
C VAL A 624 22.60 25.26 16.96
N ALA A 625 23.35 26.21 16.35
CA ALA A 625 22.99 27.62 16.22
C ALA A 625 22.32 27.89 14.84
#